data_f2c6a7686953f50eab3dc0f82d2e786c
#
_entry.id   f2c6a7686953f50eab3dc0f82d2e786c
#
_cell.length_a   1.000
_cell.length_b   1.000
_cell.length_c   1.000
_cell.angle_alpha   90.00
_cell.angle_beta   90.00
_cell.angle_gamma   90.00
#
_symmetry.space_group_name_H-M   'P 1'
#
loop_
_entity.id
_entity.type
_entity.pdbx_description
1 polymer ?
#
loop_
_entity_poly.entity_id
_entity_poly.type
_entity_poly.pdbx_seq_one_letter_code
_entity_poly.pdbx_strand_id
1 'polypeptide(L)'
;MDNKLSSTIRRPGNGALLTLMTLALFGVQAVFMHAGLTHLDGWGQALALSALYTAVYAVAMGLFARLERPQARTILFVGVTAALLMLARVAMLDYETADYTTFLGPWTQVFREGGFRTLAKNVGDYNLVYQYILLIISQMPLFDLYLIKWVTVCFDFLLALVMMRASGHLAGRRTEVPMFLIVLSLPTVLLDGACWAQCDPVYITFVVLSLYALEMDRPYLSAIALSIAFAFKLQTIFFFPVVLLGLIQKRFKARHAAAFFLAYLVTMLPALVAGRPFLDALSVYANQSVGQYYDRLTYNAPNLYLFFPMLEFASSQEYTWMRYIDGIDYKATNPYLTEALMPALQSAALYACIILTLIAVIYWLIHYREVTRDMALDLALFFAIFLPFVMPKIHDRYFFMADMLSVLYAARYKNRRFMPVLVIGASLMCYMPYLTRQRPVDERWLALMMLAALVLVTRDLLVRMRKNRAALRMAKGGEAA
;
A
#
# COMPACT_ATOMS: atom_id res chain seq x y z
N MET A 1 19.70 43.85 -22.04
CA MET A 1 20.77 42.99 -22.65
C MET A 1 21.71 42.67 -21.52
N ASP A 2 22.06 41.42 -21.38
CA ASP A 2 22.95 40.78 -20.43
C ASP A 2 22.29 40.05 -19.27
N ASN A 3 22.36 38.79 -19.39
CA ASN A 3 22.75 37.65 -18.58
C ASN A 3 21.77 36.49 -18.63
N LYS A 4 21.61 35.89 -19.84
CA LYS A 4 21.08 34.53 -20.01
C LYS A 4 22.18 33.58 -20.46
N LEU A 5 23.21 33.40 -19.67
CA LEU A 5 24.25 32.38 -19.89
C LEU A 5 24.79 31.92 -18.54
N SER A 6 23.92 31.45 -17.64
CA SER A 6 24.37 30.59 -16.55
C SER A 6 24.34 29.15 -17.06
N SER A 7 25.43 28.84 -17.72
CA SER A 7 26.02 27.53 -18.04
C SER A 7 25.37 26.36 -17.31
N THR A 8 24.83 25.46 -18.09
CA THR A 8 24.61 24.04 -17.81
C THR A 8 25.95 23.38 -17.51
N ILE A 9 26.55 23.69 -16.38
CA ILE A 9 27.70 22.93 -15.89
C ILE A 9 27.13 21.55 -15.49
N ARG A 10 27.28 20.58 -16.40
CA ARG A 10 27.22 19.17 -16.05
C ARG A 10 28.23 18.98 -14.93
N ARG A 11 27.78 18.67 -13.73
CA ARG A 11 28.66 18.31 -12.60
C ARG A 11 29.16 16.88 -12.84
N PRO A 12 30.43 16.66 -13.23
CA PRO A 12 30.94 15.35 -13.70
C PRO A 12 31.11 14.29 -12.60
N GLY A 13 30.94 14.65 -11.33
CA GLY A 13 31.29 13.76 -10.21
C GLY A 13 30.19 12.76 -9.76
N ASN A 14 28.93 13.00 -10.10
CA ASN A 14 27.82 12.23 -9.51
C ASN A 14 27.71 10.81 -10.09
N GLY A 15 28.02 10.60 -11.37
CA GLY A 15 27.94 9.27 -12.02
C GLY A 15 28.96 8.28 -11.44
N ALA A 16 30.22 8.71 -11.34
CA ALA A 16 31.28 7.85 -10.77
C ALA A 16 30.99 7.45 -9.32
N LEU A 17 30.49 8.39 -8.51
CA LEU A 17 30.12 8.11 -7.13
C LEU A 17 28.96 7.09 -7.03
N LEU A 18 27.92 7.24 -7.85
CA LEU A 18 26.80 6.29 -7.91
C LEU A 18 27.29 4.89 -8.37
N THR A 19 28.15 4.83 -9.37
CA THR A 19 28.74 3.57 -9.84
C THR A 19 29.53 2.89 -8.73
N LEU A 20 30.38 3.63 -8.03
CA LEU A 20 31.18 3.09 -6.92
C LEU A 20 30.30 2.53 -5.79
N MET A 21 29.28 3.28 -5.37
CA MET A 21 28.33 2.83 -4.35
C MET A 21 27.53 1.59 -4.80
N THR A 22 27.15 1.54 -6.07
CA THR A 22 26.45 0.39 -6.65
C THR A 22 27.33 -0.86 -6.65
N LEU A 23 28.58 -0.74 -7.07
CA LEU A 23 29.55 -1.85 -7.07
C LEU A 23 29.89 -2.31 -5.64
N ALA A 24 30.05 -1.37 -4.72
CA ALA A 24 30.28 -1.70 -3.31
C ALA A 24 29.08 -2.46 -2.71
N LEU A 25 27.84 -1.98 -2.97
CA LEU A 25 26.63 -2.65 -2.52
C LEU A 25 26.51 -4.06 -3.11
N PHE A 26 26.77 -4.21 -4.42
CA PHE A 26 26.76 -5.52 -5.09
C PHE A 26 27.69 -6.51 -4.40
N GLY A 27 28.95 -6.10 -4.17
CA GLY A 27 29.95 -6.97 -3.51
C GLY A 27 29.55 -7.36 -2.09
N VAL A 28 29.08 -6.38 -1.29
CA VAL A 28 28.60 -6.65 0.08
C VAL A 28 27.41 -7.58 0.08
N GLN A 29 26.42 -7.34 -0.79
CA GLN A 29 25.24 -8.20 -0.90
C GLN A 29 25.62 -9.62 -1.34
N ALA A 30 26.50 -9.78 -2.32
CA ALA A 30 26.90 -11.10 -2.82
C ALA A 30 27.55 -11.95 -1.71
N VAL A 31 28.44 -11.34 -0.93
CA VAL A 31 29.05 -12.01 0.23
C VAL A 31 28.02 -12.35 1.30
N PHE A 32 27.17 -11.38 1.65
CA PHE A 32 26.13 -11.58 2.66
C PHE A 32 25.13 -12.66 2.25
N MET A 33 24.63 -12.63 1.00
CA MET A 33 23.69 -13.62 0.50
C MET A 33 24.30 -15.01 0.43
N HIS A 34 25.58 -15.12 -0.06
CA HIS A 34 26.26 -16.41 -0.12
C HIS A 34 26.50 -17.02 1.26
N ALA A 35 26.84 -16.19 2.26
CA ALA A 35 27.16 -16.67 3.59
C ALA A 35 25.93 -16.88 4.49
N GLY A 36 24.83 -16.17 4.24
CA GLY A 36 23.70 -16.05 5.16
C GLY A 36 22.38 -16.62 4.67
N LEU A 37 22.13 -16.73 3.34
CA LEU A 37 20.85 -17.23 2.85
C LEU A 37 20.87 -18.76 2.67
N THR A 38 19.81 -19.40 3.15
CA THR A 38 19.72 -20.86 3.27
C THR A 38 19.34 -21.59 1.98
N HIS A 39 18.67 -20.89 1.04
CA HIS A 39 18.13 -21.49 -0.18
C HIS A 39 18.93 -21.07 -1.43
N LEU A 40 20.25 -20.91 -1.30
CA LEU A 40 21.14 -20.60 -2.42
C LEU A 40 22.18 -21.74 -2.63
N ASP A 41 22.25 -22.23 -3.85
CA ASP A 41 23.20 -23.27 -4.26
C ASP A 41 24.56 -22.67 -4.71
N GLY A 42 25.19 -21.91 -3.82
CA GLY A 42 26.53 -21.39 -4.04
C GLY A 42 26.60 -19.99 -4.68
N TRP A 43 27.82 -19.59 -5.09
CA TRP A 43 28.13 -18.25 -5.57
C TRP A 43 27.35 -17.81 -6.81
N GLY A 44 27.01 -18.72 -7.73
CA GLY A 44 26.28 -18.36 -8.94
C GLY A 44 24.91 -17.75 -8.65
N GLN A 45 24.13 -18.39 -7.77
CA GLN A 45 22.81 -17.89 -7.38
C GLN A 45 22.92 -16.65 -6.49
N ALA A 46 23.92 -16.59 -5.59
CA ALA A 46 24.17 -15.41 -4.76
C ALA A 46 24.51 -14.17 -5.60
N LEU A 47 25.35 -14.31 -6.62
CA LEU A 47 25.69 -13.23 -7.56
C LEU A 47 24.46 -12.81 -8.40
N ALA A 48 23.67 -13.77 -8.91
CA ALA A 48 22.47 -13.47 -9.68
C ALA A 48 21.43 -12.71 -8.83
N LEU A 49 21.14 -13.19 -7.62
CA LEU A 49 20.23 -12.53 -6.70
C LEU A 49 20.73 -11.14 -6.29
N SER A 50 22.03 -11.02 -5.96
CA SER A 50 22.67 -9.75 -5.64
C SER A 50 22.55 -8.75 -6.80
N ALA A 51 22.73 -9.20 -8.05
CA ALA A 51 22.57 -8.35 -9.23
C ALA A 51 21.13 -7.82 -9.34
N LEU A 52 20.11 -8.64 -9.07
CA LEU A 52 18.69 -8.21 -9.09
C LEU A 52 18.43 -7.10 -8.06
N TYR A 53 18.81 -7.30 -6.80
CA TYR A 53 18.60 -6.31 -5.74
C TYR A 53 19.43 -5.04 -5.95
N THR A 54 20.67 -5.18 -6.40
CA THR A 54 21.53 -4.04 -6.72
C THR A 54 21.00 -3.24 -7.92
N ALA A 55 20.41 -3.89 -8.91
CA ALA A 55 19.78 -3.21 -10.03
C ALA A 55 18.63 -2.30 -9.57
N VAL A 56 17.81 -2.74 -8.61
CA VAL A 56 16.75 -1.90 -8.00
C VAL A 56 17.35 -0.63 -7.39
N TYR A 57 18.39 -0.80 -6.57
CA TYR A 57 19.10 0.33 -5.96
C TYR A 57 19.67 1.27 -7.02
N ALA A 58 20.37 0.74 -8.03
CA ALA A 58 21.04 1.52 -9.06
C ALA A 58 20.02 2.34 -9.88
N VAL A 59 18.93 1.72 -10.30
CA VAL A 59 17.84 2.38 -11.03
C VAL A 59 17.19 3.47 -10.17
N ALA A 60 16.85 3.16 -8.94
CA ALA A 60 16.22 4.13 -8.03
C ALA A 60 17.12 5.33 -7.74
N MET A 61 18.41 5.09 -7.45
CA MET A 61 19.36 6.16 -7.21
C MET A 61 19.67 6.96 -8.48
N GLY A 62 19.71 6.33 -9.65
CA GLY A 62 19.83 7.00 -10.93
C GLY A 62 18.64 7.92 -11.22
N LEU A 63 17.42 7.45 -10.96
CA LEU A 63 16.19 8.26 -11.08
C LEU A 63 16.18 9.39 -10.06
N PHE A 64 16.52 9.13 -8.79
CA PHE A 64 16.66 10.15 -7.75
C PHE A 64 17.63 11.25 -8.17
N ALA A 65 18.83 10.89 -8.61
CA ALA A 65 19.84 11.84 -9.05
C ALA A 65 19.40 12.66 -10.28
N ARG A 66 18.68 12.05 -11.21
CA ARG A 66 18.12 12.73 -12.39
C ARG A 66 17.00 13.71 -12.03
N LEU A 67 16.13 13.34 -11.09
CA LEU A 67 14.99 14.14 -10.67
C LEU A 67 15.40 15.32 -9.79
N GLU A 68 16.26 15.10 -8.80
CA GLU A 68 16.65 16.09 -7.79
C GLU A 68 17.89 16.89 -8.17
N ARG A 69 18.77 16.34 -9.02
CA ARG A 69 20.08 16.93 -9.38
C ARG A 69 20.87 17.41 -8.16
N PRO A 70 21.01 16.56 -7.13
CA PRO A 70 21.57 16.97 -5.84
C PRO A 70 23.08 17.17 -5.90
N GLN A 71 23.63 17.77 -4.86
CA GLN A 71 25.09 17.83 -4.66
C GLN A 71 25.67 16.44 -4.33
N ALA A 72 26.96 16.21 -4.60
CA ALA A 72 27.62 14.95 -4.35
C ALA A 72 27.48 14.47 -2.89
N ARG A 73 27.59 15.36 -1.91
CA ARG A 73 27.36 15.03 -0.48
C ARG A 73 25.96 14.50 -0.20
N THR A 74 24.95 15.06 -0.86
CA THR A 74 23.55 14.59 -0.73
C THR A 74 23.38 13.21 -1.37
N ILE A 75 23.98 13.00 -2.56
CA ILE A 75 24.00 11.67 -3.20
C ILE A 75 24.68 10.65 -2.31
N LEU A 76 25.83 10.99 -1.72
CA LEU A 76 26.56 10.09 -0.83
C LEU A 76 25.68 9.74 0.39
N PHE A 77 25.13 10.73 1.07
CA PHE A 77 24.28 10.50 2.23
C PHE A 77 23.06 9.65 1.90
N VAL A 78 22.27 10.06 0.89
CA VAL A 78 21.06 9.33 0.46
C VAL A 78 21.41 7.94 -0.05
N GLY A 79 22.47 7.82 -0.85
CA GLY A 79 22.89 6.55 -1.42
C GLY A 79 23.37 5.56 -0.37
N VAL A 80 24.21 5.98 0.58
CA VAL A 80 24.65 5.12 1.70
C VAL A 80 23.44 4.70 2.55
N THR A 81 22.55 5.63 2.90
CA THR A 81 21.35 5.32 3.68
C THR A 81 20.45 4.33 2.92
N ALA A 82 20.20 4.56 1.64
CA ALA A 82 19.39 3.64 0.82
C ALA A 82 20.05 2.26 0.66
N ALA A 83 21.40 2.20 0.58
CA ALA A 83 22.15 0.94 0.56
C ALA A 83 22.00 0.16 1.87
N LEU A 84 22.09 0.83 3.02
CA LEU A 84 21.85 0.20 4.33
C LEU A 84 20.42 -0.30 4.47
N LEU A 85 19.44 0.47 4.00
CA LEU A 85 18.04 0.07 3.99
C LEU A 85 17.77 -1.09 3.00
N MET A 86 18.52 -1.19 1.92
CA MET A 86 18.51 -2.35 1.03
C MET A 86 19.11 -3.59 1.73
N LEU A 87 20.23 -3.45 2.42
CA LEU A 87 20.83 -4.54 3.20
C LEU A 87 19.90 -5.04 4.31
N ALA A 88 19.18 -4.13 4.98
CA ALA A 88 18.17 -4.51 5.96
C ALA A 88 17.04 -5.38 5.34
N ARG A 89 16.65 -5.10 4.08
CA ARG A 89 15.69 -5.93 3.34
C ARG A 89 16.26 -7.29 2.97
N VAL A 90 17.50 -7.32 2.53
CA VAL A 90 18.21 -8.56 2.19
C VAL A 90 18.34 -9.47 3.42
N ALA A 91 18.57 -8.90 4.60
CA ALA A 91 18.66 -9.66 5.85
C ALA A 91 17.34 -10.37 6.26
N MET A 92 16.21 -10.01 5.65
CA MET A 92 14.90 -10.61 5.94
C MET A 92 14.46 -11.63 4.88
N LEU A 93 15.30 -11.97 3.91
CA LEU A 93 14.89 -12.80 2.76
C LEU A 93 14.51 -14.22 3.17
N ASP A 94 15.23 -14.83 4.11
CA ASP A 94 14.94 -16.18 4.61
C ASP A 94 13.70 -16.27 5.52
N TYR A 95 13.11 -15.13 5.91
CA TYR A 95 11.97 -15.17 6.80
C TYR A 95 10.73 -15.67 6.03
N GLU A 96 10.32 -16.89 6.32
CA GLU A 96 9.13 -17.51 5.77
C GLU A 96 7.90 -17.22 6.64
N THR A 97 6.82 -16.80 6.01
CA THR A 97 5.54 -16.56 6.67
C THR A 97 4.52 -17.63 6.31
N ALA A 98 3.48 -17.80 7.13
CA ALA A 98 2.38 -18.70 6.80
C ALA A 98 1.71 -18.35 5.46
N ASP A 99 1.63 -17.06 5.10
CA ASP A 99 1.10 -16.63 3.79
C ASP A 99 1.94 -17.16 2.62
N TYR A 100 3.26 -17.21 2.78
CA TYR A 100 4.12 -17.80 1.76
C TYR A 100 3.97 -19.33 1.71
N THR A 101 4.11 -20.00 2.85
CA THR A 101 4.12 -21.47 2.88
C THR A 101 2.77 -22.09 2.52
N THR A 102 1.65 -21.40 2.86
CA THR A 102 0.30 -21.89 2.59
C THR A 102 -0.24 -21.46 1.23
N PHE A 103 0.15 -20.28 0.73
CA PHE A 103 -0.46 -19.69 -0.47
C PHE A 103 0.55 -19.41 -1.57
N LEU A 104 1.46 -18.46 -1.38
CA LEU A 104 2.30 -17.93 -2.47
C LEU A 104 3.25 -18.98 -3.06
N GLY A 105 3.89 -19.80 -2.23
CA GLY A 105 4.77 -20.88 -2.65
C GLY A 105 4.01 -21.96 -3.47
N PRO A 106 2.92 -22.54 -2.93
CA PRO A 106 2.07 -23.48 -3.67
C PRO A 106 1.53 -22.90 -5.00
N TRP A 107 1.07 -21.63 -5.01
CA TRP A 107 0.61 -21.01 -6.27
C TRP A 107 1.75 -20.85 -7.28
N THR A 108 2.94 -20.47 -6.84
CA THR A 108 4.12 -20.36 -7.69
C THR A 108 4.50 -21.74 -8.27
N GLN A 109 4.38 -22.79 -7.47
CA GLN A 109 4.65 -24.16 -7.93
C GLN A 109 3.65 -24.61 -9.02
N VAL A 110 2.36 -24.28 -8.89
CA VAL A 110 1.35 -24.55 -9.92
C VAL A 110 1.71 -23.87 -11.25
N PHE A 111 2.24 -22.64 -11.22
CA PHE A 111 2.74 -21.95 -12.41
C PHE A 111 4.04 -22.57 -12.94
N ARG A 112 4.91 -23.06 -12.09
CA ARG A 112 6.17 -23.75 -12.48
C ARG A 112 5.90 -25.00 -13.29
N GLU A 113 4.90 -25.77 -12.87
CA GLU A 113 4.50 -27.02 -13.54
C GLU A 113 3.71 -26.80 -14.83
N GLY A 114 2.76 -25.87 -14.81
CA GLY A 114 1.83 -25.70 -15.94
C GLY A 114 2.15 -24.53 -16.88
N GLY A 115 3.11 -23.68 -16.52
CA GLY A 115 3.55 -22.54 -17.35
C GLY A 115 2.42 -21.56 -17.70
N PHE A 116 2.52 -20.96 -18.88
CA PHE A 116 1.57 -19.96 -19.37
C PHE A 116 0.12 -20.47 -19.46
N ARG A 117 -0.08 -21.74 -19.77
CA ARG A 117 -1.42 -22.34 -19.88
C ARG A 117 -2.18 -22.36 -18.56
N THR A 118 -1.49 -22.29 -17.43
CA THR A 118 -2.09 -22.21 -16.09
C THR A 118 -2.96 -20.97 -15.92
N LEU A 119 -2.68 -19.89 -16.64
CA LEU A 119 -3.50 -18.66 -16.62
C LEU A 119 -4.94 -18.88 -17.13
N ALA A 120 -5.22 -19.97 -17.83
CA ALA A 120 -6.59 -20.34 -18.23
C ALA A 120 -7.49 -20.68 -17.02
N LYS A 121 -6.90 -20.93 -15.84
CA LYS A 121 -7.58 -21.26 -14.58
C LYS A 121 -7.30 -20.21 -13.53
N ASN A 122 -8.14 -20.15 -12.51
CA ASN A 122 -7.84 -19.33 -11.34
C ASN A 122 -6.79 -20.02 -10.45
N VAL A 123 -5.73 -19.32 -10.11
CA VAL A 123 -4.71 -19.77 -9.16
C VAL A 123 -4.66 -18.79 -8.02
N GLY A 124 -5.13 -19.24 -6.86
CA GLY A 124 -5.16 -18.41 -5.65
C GLY A 124 -6.19 -17.28 -5.68
N ASP A 125 -6.08 -16.41 -4.70
CA ASP A 125 -7.05 -15.34 -4.43
C ASP A 125 -6.62 -13.96 -4.96
N TYR A 126 -5.39 -13.83 -5.47
CA TYR A 126 -4.94 -12.58 -6.06
C TYR A 126 -5.44 -12.39 -7.48
N ASN A 127 -5.65 -11.12 -7.87
CA ASN A 127 -6.09 -10.80 -9.22
C ASN A 127 -4.98 -11.08 -10.26
N LEU A 128 -5.38 -11.12 -11.52
CA LEU A 128 -4.61 -11.62 -12.67
C LEU A 128 -3.19 -11.06 -12.76
N VAL A 129 -3.01 -9.75 -12.55
CA VAL A 129 -1.67 -9.12 -12.70
C VAL A 129 -0.66 -9.71 -11.73
N TYR A 130 -1.08 -10.04 -10.51
CA TYR A 130 -0.20 -10.71 -9.57
C TYR A 130 0.09 -12.16 -9.96
N GLN A 131 -0.89 -12.86 -10.54
CA GLN A 131 -0.68 -14.21 -11.09
C GLN A 131 0.37 -14.20 -12.23
N TYR A 132 0.43 -13.14 -13.05
CA TYR A 132 1.48 -12.99 -14.07
C TYR A 132 2.87 -12.82 -13.47
N ILE A 133 2.97 -12.10 -12.35
CA ILE A 133 4.23 -11.98 -11.60
C ILE A 133 4.67 -13.35 -11.09
N LEU A 134 3.77 -14.13 -10.48
CA LEU A 134 4.08 -15.48 -10.01
C LEU A 134 4.49 -16.41 -11.17
N LEU A 135 3.81 -16.32 -12.32
CA LEU A 135 4.20 -17.06 -13.51
C LEU A 135 5.64 -16.72 -13.97
N ILE A 136 5.99 -15.43 -14.03
CA ILE A 136 7.35 -15.01 -14.42
C ILE A 136 8.38 -15.51 -13.41
N ILE A 137 8.11 -15.32 -12.12
CA ILE A 137 8.98 -15.78 -11.02
C ILE A 137 9.18 -17.30 -11.09
N SER A 138 8.12 -18.06 -11.34
CA SER A 138 8.18 -19.53 -11.38
C SER A 138 9.11 -20.10 -12.46
N GLN A 139 9.44 -19.31 -13.49
CA GLN A 139 10.37 -19.72 -14.57
C GLN A 139 11.83 -19.32 -14.28
N MET A 140 12.11 -18.59 -13.19
CA MET A 140 13.46 -18.17 -12.84
C MET A 140 14.17 -19.26 -12.01
N PRO A 141 15.50 -19.49 -12.20
CA PRO A 141 16.25 -20.54 -11.50
C PRO A 141 16.76 -20.04 -10.12
N LEU A 142 15.91 -19.39 -9.36
CA LEU A 142 16.18 -18.90 -8.01
C LEU A 142 15.01 -19.27 -7.10
N PHE A 143 15.24 -19.27 -5.80
CA PHE A 143 14.18 -19.53 -4.81
C PHE A 143 13.07 -18.48 -4.91
N ASP A 144 11.85 -18.93 -5.08
CA ASP A 144 10.70 -18.08 -5.42
C ASP A 144 10.35 -17.06 -4.34
N LEU A 145 10.51 -17.37 -3.05
CA LEU A 145 10.34 -16.42 -1.96
C LEU A 145 11.23 -15.18 -2.14
N TYR A 146 12.51 -15.38 -2.50
CA TYR A 146 13.44 -14.27 -2.69
C TYR A 146 13.04 -13.39 -3.87
N LEU A 147 12.47 -14.00 -4.93
CA LEU A 147 12.00 -13.29 -6.11
C LEU A 147 10.67 -12.56 -5.84
N ILE A 148 9.74 -13.16 -5.08
CA ILE A 148 8.51 -12.50 -4.63
C ILE A 148 8.86 -11.24 -3.81
N LYS A 149 9.78 -11.37 -2.84
CA LYS A 149 10.27 -10.25 -2.05
C LYS A 149 11.01 -9.20 -2.90
N TRP A 150 11.79 -9.65 -3.90
CA TRP A 150 12.46 -8.76 -4.84
C TRP A 150 11.46 -7.87 -5.59
N VAL A 151 10.35 -8.43 -6.10
CA VAL A 151 9.30 -7.63 -6.76
C VAL A 151 8.76 -6.57 -5.82
N THR A 152 8.46 -6.92 -4.58
CA THR A 152 7.96 -5.94 -3.61
C THR A 152 9.00 -4.86 -3.30
N VAL A 153 10.27 -5.23 -3.13
CA VAL A 153 11.36 -4.27 -2.92
C VAL A 153 11.54 -3.33 -4.12
N CYS A 154 11.31 -3.79 -5.36
CA CYS A 154 11.26 -2.89 -6.52
C CYS A 154 10.20 -1.79 -6.31
N PHE A 155 9.03 -2.17 -5.80
CA PHE A 155 7.95 -1.22 -5.55
C PHE A 155 8.15 -0.39 -4.29
N ASP A 156 8.88 -0.84 -3.27
CA ASP A 156 9.29 0.00 -2.13
C ASP A 156 10.08 1.23 -2.62
N PHE A 157 11.06 1.00 -3.48
CA PHE A 157 11.88 2.07 -4.04
C PHE A 157 11.11 2.95 -5.02
N LEU A 158 10.23 2.37 -5.84
CA LEU A 158 9.35 3.13 -6.73
C LEU A 158 8.34 3.95 -5.94
N LEU A 159 7.73 3.39 -4.88
CA LEU A 159 6.86 4.11 -3.96
C LEU A 159 7.58 5.30 -3.33
N ALA A 160 8.82 5.11 -2.86
CA ALA A 160 9.61 6.18 -2.29
C ALA A 160 9.85 7.32 -3.29
N LEU A 161 10.13 7.01 -4.57
CA LEU A 161 10.26 8.03 -5.63
C LEU A 161 8.94 8.74 -5.94
N VAL A 162 7.82 8.01 -5.99
CA VAL A 162 6.50 8.61 -6.23
C VAL A 162 6.08 9.49 -5.06
N MET A 163 6.25 9.02 -3.82
CA MET A 163 5.99 9.77 -2.59
C MET A 163 6.86 11.03 -2.49
N MET A 164 8.14 10.92 -2.85
CA MET A 164 9.06 12.05 -2.96
C MET A 164 8.48 13.15 -3.87
N ARG A 165 8.07 12.80 -5.09
CA ARG A 165 7.51 13.76 -6.05
C ARG A 165 6.15 14.32 -5.60
N ALA A 166 5.29 13.47 -5.05
CA ALA A 166 4.01 13.90 -4.49
C ALA A 166 4.21 14.89 -3.33
N SER A 167 5.14 14.62 -2.42
CA SER A 167 5.43 15.53 -1.31
C SER A 167 6.00 16.86 -1.77
N GLY A 168 6.88 16.86 -2.77
CA GLY A 168 7.41 18.07 -3.38
C GLY A 168 6.34 18.98 -3.97
N HIS A 169 5.33 18.38 -4.61
CA HIS A 169 4.18 19.09 -5.16
C HIS A 169 3.25 19.63 -4.04
N LEU A 170 2.95 18.81 -3.04
CA LEU A 170 1.98 19.11 -1.99
C LEU A 170 2.51 20.03 -0.88
N ALA A 171 3.81 19.93 -0.56
CA ALA A 171 4.42 20.59 0.60
C ALA A 171 5.71 21.38 0.27
N GLY A 172 6.14 21.35 -0.98
CA GLY A 172 7.31 22.07 -1.48
C GLY A 172 8.57 21.17 -1.58
N ARG A 173 9.46 21.54 -2.50
CA ARG A 173 10.65 20.76 -2.88
C ARG A 173 11.57 20.36 -1.71
N ARG A 174 11.58 21.10 -0.63
CA ARG A 174 12.40 20.76 0.55
C ARG A 174 12.00 19.46 1.22
N THR A 175 10.79 18.94 0.95
CA THR A 175 10.29 17.67 1.50
C THR A 175 10.70 16.48 0.66
N GLU A 176 11.18 16.66 -0.59
CA GLU A 176 11.42 15.58 -1.54
C GLU A 176 12.48 14.60 -1.03
N VAL A 177 13.69 15.07 -0.75
CA VAL A 177 14.79 14.22 -0.27
C VAL A 177 14.47 13.51 1.05
N PRO A 178 13.96 14.21 2.10
CA PRO A 178 13.52 13.54 3.32
C PRO A 178 12.44 12.48 3.06
N MET A 179 11.45 12.76 2.21
CA MET A 179 10.36 11.83 1.92
C MET A 179 10.87 10.52 1.32
N PHE A 180 11.83 10.56 0.39
CA PHE A 180 12.42 9.37 -0.19
C PHE A 180 13.01 8.45 0.89
N LEU A 181 13.80 9.01 1.81
CA LEU A 181 14.41 8.23 2.89
C LEU A 181 13.39 7.80 3.96
N ILE A 182 12.44 8.66 4.31
CA ILE A 182 11.36 8.31 5.25
C ILE A 182 10.61 7.08 4.76
N VAL A 183 10.14 7.07 3.50
CA VAL A 183 9.36 5.94 2.97
C VAL A 183 10.18 4.65 3.00
N LEU A 184 11.44 4.68 2.56
CA LEU A 184 12.30 3.50 2.59
C LEU A 184 12.58 2.98 4.00
N SER A 185 12.54 3.86 5.02
CA SER A 185 12.81 3.52 6.42
C SER A 185 11.56 3.22 7.24
N LEU A 186 10.35 3.40 6.67
CA LEU A 186 9.12 3.07 7.39
C LEU A 186 9.08 1.59 7.75
N PRO A 187 8.87 1.23 9.03
CA PRO A 187 8.86 -0.18 9.42
C PRO A 187 7.73 -0.95 8.76
N THR A 188 6.55 -0.34 8.51
CA THR A 188 5.45 -1.00 7.80
C THR A 188 5.82 -1.32 6.35
N VAL A 189 6.54 -0.45 5.63
CA VAL A 189 7.03 -0.71 4.27
C VAL A 189 8.07 -1.83 4.27
N LEU A 190 9.02 -1.77 5.20
CA LEU A 190 10.11 -2.74 5.27
C LEU A 190 9.60 -4.14 5.65
N LEU A 191 8.67 -4.22 6.62
CA LEU A 191 8.14 -5.49 7.08
C LEU A 191 7.12 -6.09 6.11
N ASP A 192 6.28 -5.28 5.47
CA ASP A 192 5.27 -5.75 4.52
C ASP A 192 5.91 -6.49 3.33
N GLY A 193 6.89 -5.87 2.69
CA GLY A 193 7.55 -6.43 1.51
C GLY A 193 8.64 -7.44 1.85
N ALA A 194 9.71 -6.97 2.49
CA ALA A 194 10.93 -7.77 2.65
C ALA A 194 10.82 -8.87 3.70
N CYS A 195 9.96 -8.71 4.72
CA CYS A 195 9.72 -9.72 5.72
C CYS A 195 8.53 -10.61 5.35
N TRP A 196 7.36 -10.02 5.12
CA TRP A 196 6.08 -10.73 4.92
C TRP A 196 5.87 -11.27 3.49
N ALA A 197 6.57 -10.72 2.48
CA ALA A 197 6.39 -11.04 1.06
C ALA A 197 5.01 -10.58 0.51
N GLN A 198 4.46 -9.49 1.03
CA GLN A 198 3.18 -8.94 0.60
C GLN A 198 3.32 -7.92 -0.55
N CYS A 199 2.23 -7.68 -1.26
CA CYS A 199 2.23 -6.80 -2.44
C CYS A 199 1.60 -5.43 -2.17
N ASP A 200 1.47 -5.01 -0.91
CA ASP A 200 0.84 -3.72 -0.58
C ASP A 200 1.59 -2.52 -1.17
N PRO A 201 2.92 -2.46 -1.16
CA PRO A 201 3.67 -1.39 -1.83
C PRO A 201 3.37 -1.27 -3.33
N VAL A 202 3.00 -2.39 -3.99
CA VAL A 202 2.71 -2.40 -5.42
C VAL A 202 1.47 -1.55 -5.73
N TYR A 203 0.31 -1.91 -5.16
CA TYR A 203 -0.93 -1.18 -5.47
C TYR A 203 -0.91 0.24 -4.93
N ILE A 204 -0.29 0.48 -3.76
CA ILE A 204 -0.18 1.82 -3.18
C ILE A 204 0.68 2.75 -4.02
N THR A 205 1.73 2.28 -4.64
CA THR A 205 2.52 3.08 -5.58
C THR A 205 1.62 3.70 -6.64
N PHE A 206 0.70 2.92 -7.20
CA PHE A 206 -0.21 3.40 -8.23
C PHE A 206 -1.36 4.25 -7.67
N VAL A 207 -1.83 4.00 -6.45
CA VAL A 207 -2.80 4.89 -5.77
C VAL A 207 -2.19 6.27 -5.52
N VAL A 208 -0.97 6.33 -4.98
CA VAL A 208 -0.27 7.60 -4.74
C VAL A 208 0.05 8.30 -6.06
N LEU A 209 0.44 7.56 -7.10
CA LEU A 209 0.65 8.12 -8.44
C LEU A 209 -0.67 8.68 -9.01
N SER A 210 -1.79 8.00 -8.79
CA SER A 210 -3.12 8.48 -9.18
C SER A 210 -3.48 9.79 -8.48
N LEU A 211 -3.28 9.87 -7.16
CA LEU A 211 -3.50 11.09 -6.39
C LEU A 211 -2.58 12.23 -6.89
N TYR A 212 -1.29 11.96 -7.05
CA TYR A 212 -0.32 12.93 -7.54
C TYR A 212 -0.67 13.44 -8.96
N ALA A 213 -1.06 12.53 -9.85
CA ALA A 213 -1.50 12.90 -11.19
C ALA A 213 -2.79 13.75 -11.18
N LEU A 214 -3.72 13.44 -10.25
CA LEU A 214 -4.93 14.23 -10.05
C LEU A 214 -4.62 15.65 -9.57
N GLU A 215 -3.69 15.80 -8.64
CA GLU A 215 -3.22 17.12 -8.16
C GLU A 215 -2.53 17.91 -9.27
N MET A 216 -1.87 17.24 -10.21
CA MET A 216 -1.23 17.86 -11.39
C MET A 216 -2.17 18.12 -12.57
N ASP A 217 -3.49 17.97 -12.41
CA ASP A 217 -4.48 18.07 -13.49
C ASP A 217 -4.19 17.11 -14.69
N ARG A 218 -3.70 15.88 -14.39
CA ARG A 218 -3.44 14.81 -15.37
C ARG A 218 -4.43 13.64 -15.22
N PRO A 219 -5.72 13.84 -15.52
CA PRO A 219 -6.77 12.87 -15.16
C PRO A 219 -6.67 11.53 -15.91
N TYR A 220 -6.09 11.46 -17.11
CA TYR A 220 -5.83 10.20 -17.81
C TYR A 220 -4.77 9.36 -17.05
N LEU A 221 -3.66 9.99 -16.67
CA LEU A 221 -2.62 9.30 -15.89
C LEU A 221 -3.18 8.83 -14.55
N SER A 222 -3.99 9.67 -13.89
CA SER A 222 -4.65 9.31 -12.65
C SER A 222 -5.57 8.09 -12.81
N ALA A 223 -6.41 8.07 -13.85
CA ALA A 223 -7.33 6.98 -14.15
C ALA A 223 -6.61 5.66 -14.48
N ILE A 224 -5.57 5.72 -15.31
CA ILE A 224 -4.77 4.54 -15.68
C ILE A 224 -4.01 3.99 -14.48
N ALA A 225 -3.35 4.86 -13.70
CA ALA A 225 -2.65 4.45 -12.48
C ALA A 225 -3.61 3.77 -11.48
N LEU A 226 -4.80 4.35 -11.28
CA LEU A 226 -5.81 3.76 -10.41
C LEU A 226 -6.32 2.42 -10.92
N SER A 227 -6.46 2.27 -12.23
CA SER A 227 -6.83 1.00 -12.88
C SER A 227 -5.78 -0.08 -12.63
N ILE A 228 -4.50 0.24 -12.76
CA ILE A 228 -3.41 -0.67 -12.46
C ILE A 228 -3.42 -1.05 -10.97
N ALA A 229 -3.59 -0.08 -10.07
CA ALA A 229 -3.72 -0.35 -8.64
C ALA A 229 -4.87 -1.34 -8.35
N PHE A 230 -6.04 -1.10 -8.96
CA PHE A 230 -7.20 -1.97 -8.81
C PHE A 230 -6.98 -3.36 -9.42
N ALA A 231 -6.20 -3.47 -10.51
CA ALA A 231 -5.84 -4.75 -11.08
C ALA A 231 -4.88 -5.58 -10.20
N PHE A 232 -4.19 -4.94 -9.24
CA PHE A 232 -3.37 -5.66 -8.26
C PHE A 232 -4.16 -6.04 -7.01
N LYS A 233 -4.94 -5.10 -6.44
CA LYS A 233 -5.55 -5.33 -5.12
C LYS A 233 -6.89 -4.60 -4.97
N LEU A 234 -7.88 -5.33 -4.44
CA LEU A 234 -9.25 -4.81 -4.25
C LEU A 234 -9.30 -3.59 -3.31
N GLN A 235 -8.38 -3.50 -2.35
CA GLN A 235 -8.31 -2.38 -1.39
C GLN A 235 -8.16 -1.00 -2.06
N THR A 236 -7.83 -0.96 -3.34
CA THR A 236 -7.87 0.27 -4.16
C THR A 236 -9.25 0.95 -4.15
N ILE A 237 -10.34 0.20 -3.86
CA ILE A 237 -11.69 0.77 -3.74
C ILE A 237 -11.79 1.83 -2.63
N PHE A 238 -10.92 1.82 -1.64
CA PHE A 238 -10.90 2.85 -0.58
C PHE A 238 -10.60 4.25 -1.13
N PHE A 239 -10.00 4.34 -2.31
CA PHE A 239 -9.76 5.60 -3.01
C PHE A 239 -10.93 6.03 -3.94
N PHE A 240 -11.87 5.15 -4.28
CA PHE A 240 -12.96 5.43 -5.23
C PHE A 240 -13.89 6.58 -4.81
N PRO A 241 -14.19 6.84 -3.53
CA PRO A 241 -14.98 8.02 -3.15
C PRO A 241 -14.34 9.35 -3.58
N VAL A 242 -12.99 9.42 -3.62
CA VAL A 242 -12.25 10.60 -4.13
C VAL A 242 -12.48 10.78 -5.63
N VAL A 243 -12.48 9.68 -6.39
CA VAL A 243 -12.75 9.69 -7.83
C VAL A 243 -14.19 10.09 -8.12
N LEU A 244 -15.15 9.56 -7.35
CA LEU A 244 -16.57 9.88 -7.49
C LEU A 244 -16.82 11.38 -7.26
N LEU A 245 -16.22 11.94 -6.22
CA LEU A 245 -16.27 13.38 -5.99
C LEU A 245 -15.63 14.16 -7.14
N GLY A 246 -14.48 13.68 -7.65
CA GLY A 246 -13.79 14.26 -8.81
C GLY A 246 -14.64 14.24 -10.09
N LEU A 247 -15.49 13.22 -10.29
CA LEU A 247 -16.45 13.17 -11.40
C LEU A 247 -17.51 14.27 -11.26
N ILE A 248 -18.08 14.46 -10.07
CA ILE A 248 -19.08 15.49 -9.80
C ILE A 248 -18.46 16.89 -9.94
N GLN A 249 -17.24 17.08 -9.49
CA GLN A 249 -16.48 18.32 -9.65
C GLN A 249 -16.00 18.55 -11.10
N LYS A 250 -16.27 17.63 -12.03
CA LYS A 250 -15.84 17.66 -13.44
C LYS A 250 -14.29 17.63 -13.62
N ARG A 251 -13.54 17.24 -12.59
CA ARG A 251 -12.09 16.92 -12.70
C ARG A 251 -11.87 15.66 -13.51
N PHE A 252 -12.71 14.64 -13.29
CA PHE A 252 -12.86 13.49 -14.17
C PHE A 252 -14.06 13.68 -15.11
N LYS A 253 -13.96 13.13 -16.32
CA LYS A 253 -15.01 13.07 -17.33
C LYS A 253 -15.24 11.61 -17.70
N ALA A 254 -16.37 11.29 -18.35
CA ALA A 254 -16.70 9.94 -18.80
C ALA A 254 -15.54 9.27 -19.60
N ARG A 255 -14.81 10.03 -20.43
CA ARG A 255 -13.65 9.53 -21.17
C ARG A 255 -12.48 9.06 -20.28
N HIS A 256 -12.31 9.64 -19.07
CA HIS A 256 -11.29 9.22 -18.12
C HIS A 256 -11.74 7.96 -17.38
N ALA A 257 -13.04 7.82 -17.07
CA ALA A 257 -13.62 6.57 -16.60
C ALA A 257 -13.46 5.46 -17.65
N ALA A 258 -13.72 5.76 -18.93
CA ALA A 258 -13.48 4.80 -20.02
C ALA A 258 -12.01 4.38 -20.08
N ALA A 259 -11.05 5.31 -19.89
CA ALA A 259 -9.62 4.96 -19.81
C ALA A 259 -9.29 4.04 -18.64
N PHE A 260 -9.94 4.22 -17.47
CA PHE A 260 -9.80 3.29 -16.34
C PHE A 260 -10.27 1.88 -16.73
N PHE A 261 -11.48 1.75 -17.26
CA PHE A 261 -12.02 0.44 -17.64
C PHE A 261 -11.23 -0.22 -18.77
N LEU A 262 -10.82 0.55 -19.77
CA LEU A 262 -10.01 0.02 -20.87
C LEU A 262 -8.64 -0.48 -20.35
N ALA A 263 -7.97 0.28 -19.49
CA ALA A 263 -6.71 -0.13 -18.88
C ALA A 263 -6.89 -1.42 -18.05
N TYR A 264 -7.99 -1.54 -17.29
CA TYR A 264 -8.31 -2.77 -16.55
C TYR A 264 -8.53 -3.97 -17.48
N LEU A 265 -9.28 -3.80 -18.57
CA LEU A 265 -9.49 -4.86 -19.57
C LEU A 265 -8.17 -5.29 -20.23
N VAL A 266 -7.27 -4.33 -20.51
CA VAL A 266 -5.94 -4.65 -21.05
C VAL A 266 -5.15 -5.55 -20.09
N THR A 267 -5.28 -5.37 -18.78
CA THR A 267 -4.62 -6.27 -17.81
C THR A 267 -5.12 -7.71 -17.86
N MET A 268 -6.29 -7.98 -18.43
CA MET A 268 -6.83 -9.35 -18.55
C MET A 268 -6.30 -10.09 -19.78
N LEU A 269 -5.73 -9.39 -20.76
CA LEU A 269 -5.37 -9.98 -22.06
C LEU A 269 -4.49 -11.23 -21.96
N PRO A 270 -3.45 -11.33 -21.12
CA PRO A 270 -2.65 -12.54 -21.05
C PRO A 270 -3.46 -13.77 -20.60
N ALA A 271 -4.38 -13.62 -19.66
CA ALA A 271 -5.24 -14.70 -19.20
C ALA A 271 -6.26 -15.12 -20.27
N LEU A 272 -6.84 -14.16 -20.99
CA LEU A 272 -7.76 -14.43 -22.11
C LEU A 272 -7.04 -15.15 -23.25
N VAL A 273 -5.81 -14.76 -23.58
CA VAL A 273 -4.96 -15.45 -24.58
C VAL A 273 -4.63 -16.87 -24.15
N ALA A 274 -4.45 -17.10 -22.83
CA ALA A 274 -4.24 -18.45 -22.29
C ALA A 274 -5.51 -19.33 -22.36
N GLY A 275 -6.68 -18.76 -22.70
CA GLY A 275 -7.96 -19.46 -22.82
C GLY A 275 -8.90 -19.30 -21.63
N ARG A 276 -8.64 -18.36 -20.69
CA ARG A 276 -9.54 -18.09 -19.57
C ARG A 276 -10.83 -17.43 -20.07
N PRO A 277 -12.03 -17.91 -19.64
CA PRO A 277 -13.28 -17.24 -19.97
C PRO A 277 -13.31 -15.81 -19.44
N PHE A 278 -13.84 -14.86 -20.24
CA PHE A 278 -13.88 -13.45 -19.88
C PHE A 278 -14.59 -13.18 -18.55
N LEU A 279 -15.74 -13.84 -18.31
CA LEU A 279 -16.48 -13.66 -17.07
C LEU A 279 -15.71 -14.19 -15.85
N ASP A 280 -14.94 -15.27 -16.00
CA ASP A 280 -14.08 -15.78 -14.92
C ASP A 280 -12.94 -14.80 -14.61
N ALA A 281 -12.34 -14.21 -15.65
CA ALA A 281 -11.32 -13.19 -15.49
C ALA A 281 -11.86 -11.93 -14.78
N LEU A 282 -13.11 -11.55 -15.05
CA LEU A 282 -13.78 -10.39 -14.45
C LEU A 282 -14.24 -10.67 -13.01
N SER A 283 -14.62 -11.91 -12.70
CA SER A 283 -15.25 -12.28 -11.42
C SER A 283 -14.25 -12.60 -10.30
N VAL A 284 -12.94 -12.45 -10.51
CA VAL A 284 -11.92 -12.82 -9.50
C VAL A 284 -12.20 -12.18 -8.14
N TYR A 285 -12.51 -10.89 -8.10
CA TYR A 285 -12.82 -10.21 -6.83
C TYR A 285 -14.17 -10.61 -6.22
N ALA A 286 -15.17 -10.91 -7.04
CA ALA A 286 -16.45 -11.42 -6.55
C ALA A 286 -16.28 -12.80 -5.89
N ASN A 287 -15.48 -13.68 -6.52
CA ASN A 287 -15.17 -15.00 -5.99
C ASN A 287 -14.34 -14.94 -4.71
N GLN A 288 -13.37 -14.02 -4.64
CA GLN A 288 -12.56 -13.77 -3.44
C GLN A 288 -13.42 -13.38 -2.24
N SER A 289 -14.45 -12.56 -2.44
CA SER A 289 -15.31 -12.08 -1.35
C SER A 289 -16.28 -13.14 -0.82
N VAL A 290 -16.61 -14.15 -1.63
CA VAL A 290 -17.58 -15.22 -1.29
C VAL A 290 -16.88 -16.46 -0.73
N GLY A 291 -15.66 -16.77 -1.19
CA GLY A 291 -14.98 -18.05 -0.94
C GLY A 291 -14.21 -18.15 0.37
N GLN A 292 -14.00 -17.07 1.10
CA GLN A 292 -13.21 -17.10 2.33
C GLN A 292 -14.09 -17.35 3.55
N TYR A 293 -13.85 -18.46 4.25
CA TYR A 293 -14.42 -18.73 5.57
C TYR A 293 -13.76 -17.81 6.60
N TYR A 294 -14.46 -16.72 6.92
CA TYR A 294 -14.05 -15.82 7.98
C TYR A 294 -14.80 -16.19 9.26
N ASP A 295 -14.08 -16.59 10.27
CA ASP A 295 -14.58 -16.92 11.61
C ASP A 295 -14.62 -15.73 12.56
N ARG A 296 -14.26 -14.52 12.10
CA ARG A 296 -14.07 -13.31 12.91
C ARG A 296 -14.59 -12.04 12.25
N LEU A 297 -14.77 -11.01 13.09
CA LEU A 297 -15.10 -9.65 12.63
C LEU A 297 -13.86 -8.84 12.25
N THR A 298 -12.67 -9.19 12.79
CA THR A 298 -11.40 -8.53 12.47
C THR A 298 -10.24 -9.52 12.59
N TYR A 299 -9.19 -9.32 11.77
CA TYR A 299 -7.95 -10.10 11.76
C TYR A 299 -6.78 -9.21 12.15
N ASN A 300 -6.68 -8.93 13.47
CA ASN A 300 -5.69 -8.03 14.07
C ASN A 300 -5.67 -6.61 13.47
N ALA A 301 -6.71 -6.17 12.77
CA ALA A 301 -6.76 -4.82 12.22
C ALA A 301 -7.18 -3.82 13.30
N PRO A 302 -6.57 -2.60 13.39
CA PRO A 302 -6.90 -1.59 14.40
C PRO A 302 -8.22 -0.88 14.07
N ASN A 303 -9.31 -1.62 14.11
CA ASN A 303 -10.64 -1.17 13.68
C ASN A 303 -11.68 -1.19 14.81
N LEU A 304 -12.93 -0.81 14.46
CA LEU A 304 -14.07 -0.71 15.38
C LEU A 304 -14.33 -2.01 16.18
N TYR A 305 -14.08 -3.16 15.54
CA TYR A 305 -14.47 -4.46 16.13
C TYR A 305 -13.56 -4.90 17.27
N LEU A 306 -12.36 -4.31 17.42
CA LEU A 306 -11.50 -4.55 18.58
C LEU A 306 -12.07 -4.02 19.89
N PHE A 307 -13.05 -3.12 19.85
CA PHE A 307 -13.78 -2.69 21.05
C PHE A 307 -14.79 -3.72 21.56
N PHE A 308 -15.05 -4.77 20.78
CA PHE A 308 -16.01 -5.82 21.08
C PHE A 308 -15.36 -7.21 21.09
N PRO A 309 -14.35 -7.47 21.97
CA PRO A 309 -13.59 -8.71 21.94
C PRO A 309 -14.46 -9.97 22.15
N MET A 310 -15.65 -9.83 22.76
CA MET A 310 -16.62 -10.92 22.90
C MET A 310 -17.16 -11.44 21.58
N LEU A 311 -17.03 -10.64 20.49
CA LEU A 311 -17.53 -11.01 19.16
C LEU A 311 -16.42 -11.66 18.30
N GLU A 312 -15.17 -11.75 18.78
CA GLU A 312 -14.05 -12.32 18.06
C GLU A 312 -13.90 -13.83 18.21
N PHE A 313 -14.53 -14.43 19.18
CA PHE A 313 -14.22 -15.78 19.64
C PHE A 313 -15.17 -16.84 19.06
N ALA A 314 -15.02 -17.12 17.78
CA ALA A 314 -15.44 -18.38 17.21
C ALA A 314 -14.24 -19.31 17.08
N SER A 315 -14.36 -20.43 17.73
CA SER A 315 -13.66 -21.67 17.60
C SER A 315 -12.78 -21.87 16.34
N SER A 316 -11.53 -21.49 16.28
CA SER A 316 -10.60 -22.22 15.46
C SER A 316 -9.45 -22.77 16.28
N GLN A 317 -9.10 -24.03 16.07
CA GLN A 317 -8.01 -24.70 16.78
C GLN A 317 -6.64 -24.06 16.49
N GLU A 318 -6.53 -23.23 15.46
CA GLU A 318 -5.29 -22.56 15.04
C GLU A 318 -4.79 -21.48 16.01
N TYR A 319 -5.61 -21.03 16.94
CA TYR A 319 -5.26 -19.93 17.86
C TYR A 319 -5.14 -20.39 19.33
N THR A 320 -4.68 -21.59 19.59
CA THR A 320 -4.40 -22.10 20.93
C THR A 320 -3.48 -21.20 21.76
N TRP A 321 -2.60 -20.42 21.11
CA TRP A 321 -1.71 -19.47 21.78
C TRP A 321 -2.40 -18.15 22.22
N MET A 322 -3.54 -17.79 21.63
CA MET A 322 -4.36 -16.65 22.05
C MET A 322 -5.19 -16.92 23.30
N ARG A 323 -5.39 -18.18 23.67
CA ARG A 323 -6.21 -18.58 24.82
C ARG A 323 -5.65 -18.17 26.18
N TYR A 324 -4.37 -17.79 26.25
CA TYR A 324 -3.66 -17.60 27.52
C TYR A 324 -3.28 -16.15 27.85
N ILE A 325 -3.76 -15.15 27.10
CA ILE A 325 -3.32 -13.76 27.36
C ILE A 325 -3.82 -13.26 28.73
N ASP A 326 -4.97 -13.76 29.24
CA ASP A 326 -5.55 -13.33 30.51
C ASP A 326 -6.01 -14.51 31.39
N GLY A 327 -5.56 -15.73 31.12
CA GLY A 327 -5.98 -16.91 31.93
C GLY A 327 -7.45 -17.32 31.75
N ILE A 328 -8.15 -16.77 30.77
CA ILE A 328 -9.55 -17.05 30.50
C ILE A 328 -9.64 -18.00 29.27
N ASP A 329 -10.21 -19.19 29.49
CA ASP A 329 -10.58 -20.11 28.42
C ASP A 329 -11.87 -19.61 27.75
N TYR A 330 -11.72 -18.81 26.71
CA TYR A 330 -12.86 -18.23 25.97
C TYR A 330 -13.74 -19.27 25.28
N LYS A 331 -13.25 -20.50 25.04
CA LYS A 331 -14.09 -21.62 24.59
C LYS A 331 -15.12 -22.03 25.63
N ALA A 332 -14.81 -21.85 26.91
CA ALA A 332 -15.71 -22.22 28.00
C ALA A 332 -16.83 -21.19 28.24
N THR A 333 -16.66 -19.95 27.78
CA THR A 333 -17.55 -18.85 28.15
C THR A 333 -18.81 -18.71 27.27
N ASN A 334 -18.79 -19.03 26.01
CA ASN A 334 -20.03 -19.10 25.19
C ASN A 334 -19.86 -19.72 23.78
N PRO A 335 -19.85 -21.05 23.60
CA PRO A 335 -19.71 -21.71 22.29
C PRO A 335 -20.86 -21.40 21.33
N TYR A 336 -22.05 -21.10 21.85
CA TYR A 336 -23.24 -20.82 21.01
C TYR A 336 -23.24 -19.44 20.37
N LEU A 337 -22.57 -18.46 20.97
CA LEU A 337 -22.50 -17.09 20.45
C LEU A 337 -21.68 -17.04 19.16
N THR A 338 -20.73 -17.94 19.01
CA THR A 338 -19.72 -17.89 17.97
C THR A 338 -20.10 -18.64 16.70
N GLU A 339 -20.60 -19.87 16.78
CA GLU A 339 -20.91 -20.68 15.58
C GLU A 339 -22.26 -20.32 14.95
N ALA A 340 -23.28 -20.07 15.76
CA ALA A 340 -24.62 -19.76 15.25
C ALA A 340 -24.82 -18.28 14.89
N LEU A 341 -24.23 -17.35 15.68
CA LEU A 341 -24.44 -15.91 15.51
C LEU A 341 -23.40 -15.21 14.66
N MET A 342 -22.19 -15.76 14.50
CA MET A 342 -21.10 -15.08 13.76
C MET A 342 -21.49 -14.72 12.32
N PRO A 343 -22.12 -15.58 11.50
CA PRO A 343 -22.54 -15.20 10.14
C PRO A 343 -23.56 -14.04 10.16
N ALA A 344 -24.48 -14.02 11.13
CA ALA A 344 -25.46 -12.93 11.27
C ALA A 344 -24.79 -11.62 11.72
N LEU A 345 -23.83 -11.68 12.65
CA LEU A 345 -23.05 -10.53 13.08
C LEU A 345 -22.17 -9.96 11.95
N GLN A 346 -21.53 -10.83 11.18
CA GLN A 346 -20.74 -10.42 10.01
C GLN A 346 -21.61 -9.74 8.96
N SER A 347 -22.80 -10.28 8.70
CA SER A 347 -23.77 -9.68 7.78
C SER A 347 -24.27 -8.33 8.29
N ALA A 348 -24.64 -8.24 9.56
CA ALA A 348 -25.06 -6.99 10.19
C ALA A 348 -23.95 -5.93 10.16
N ALA A 349 -22.72 -6.32 10.47
CA ALA A 349 -21.55 -5.45 10.41
C ALA A 349 -21.27 -4.97 8.98
N LEU A 350 -21.41 -5.84 7.96
CA LEU A 350 -21.28 -5.47 6.56
C LEU A 350 -22.36 -4.48 6.13
N TYR A 351 -23.62 -4.71 6.48
CA TYR A 351 -24.70 -3.76 6.18
C TYR A 351 -24.50 -2.42 6.89
N ALA A 352 -24.08 -2.43 8.17
CA ALA A 352 -23.74 -1.20 8.87
C ALA A 352 -22.59 -0.45 8.18
N CYS A 353 -21.54 -1.15 7.74
CA CYS A 353 -20.43 -0.58 6.98
C CYS A 353 -20.93 0.07 5.68
N ILE A 354 -21.79 -0.62 4.91
CA ILE A 354 -22.35 -0.09 3.66
C ILE A 354 -23.17 1.18 3.95
N ILE A 355 -24.04 1.16 4.95
CA ILE A 355 -24.86 2.32 5.33
C ILE A 355 -23.98 3.50 5.75
N LEU A 356 -23.00 3.29 6.63
CA LEU A 356 -22.08 4.33 7.07
C LEU A 356 -21.25 4.90 5.91
N THR A 357 -20.82 4.03 5.00
CA THR A 357 -20.08 4.43 3.79
C THR A 357 -20.97 5.28 2.88
N LEU A 358 -22.21 4.87 2.63
CA LEU A 358 -23.16 5.65 1.84
C LEU A 358 -23.44 7.01 2.48
N ILE A 359 -23.65 7.06 3.80
CA ILE A 359 -23.83 8.33 4.52
C ILE A 359 -22.63 9.24 4.33
N ALA A 360 -21.41 8.71 4.52
CA ALA A 360 -20.18 9.48 4.36
C ALA A 360 -20.04 9.98 2.91
N VAL A 361 -20.19 9.12 1.92
CA VAL A 361 -20.09 9.48 0.50
C VAL A 361 -21.15 10.52 0.12
N ILE A 362 -22.42 10.30 0.47
CA ILE A 362 -23.53 11.25 0.20
C ILE A 362 -23.24 12.60 0.86
N TYR A 363 -22.76 12.61 2.11
CA TYR A 363 -22.36 13.85 2.79
C TYR A 363 -21.35 14.65 1.98
N TRP A 364 -20.26 14.01 1.51
CA TRP A 364 -19.23 14.69 0.71
C TRP A 364 -19.76 15.09 -0.67
N LEU A 365 -20.66 14.31 -1.27
CA LEU A 365 -21.28 14.63 -2.57
C LEU A 365 -22.22 15.84 -2.48
N ILE A 366 -23.03 15.93 -1.44
CA ILE A 366 -23.91 17.09 -1.23
C ILE A 366 -23.09 18.37 -1.05
N HIS A 367 -21.94 18.26 -0.37
CA HIS A 367 -21.05 19.40 -0.08
C HIS A 367 -19.91 19.56 -1.11
N TYR A 368 -20.01 18.98 -2.30
CA TYR A 368 -18.92 18.92 -3.28
C TYR A 368 -18.34 20.30 -3.65
N ARG A 369 -19.12 21.40 -3.56
CA ARG A 369 -18.66 22.76 -3.83
C ARG A 369 -17.76 23.33 -2.75
N GLU A 370 -17.85 22.79 -1.54
CA GLU A 370 -17.06 23.20 -0.39
C GLU A 370 -15.73 22.44 -0.30
N VAL A 371 -15.64 21.29 -0.96
CA VAL A 371 -14.44 20.48 -1.06
C VAL A 371 -13.62 20.94 -2.26
N THR A 372 -12.59 21.70 -2.00
CA THR A 372 -11.69 22.23 -3.04
C THR A 372 -10.71 21.16 -3.54
N ARG A 373 -10.09 21.41 -4.70
CA ARG A 373 -9.15 20.46 -5.34
C ARG A 373 -8.00 20.06 -4.41
N ASP A 374 -7.48 21.02 -3.67
CA ASP A 374 -6.38 20.84 -2.73
C ASP A 374 -6.75 20.03 -1.48
N MET A 375 -8.00 19.58 -1.33
CA MET A 375 -8.46 18.68 -0.26
C MET A 375 -8.48 17.20 -0.68
N ALA A 376 -7.99 16.85 -1.88
CA ALA A 376 -8.03 15.47 -2.37
C ALA A 376 -7.20 14.52 -1.48
N LEU A 377 -6.02 14.95 -1.01
CA LEU A 377 -5.22 14.17 -0.05
C LEU A 377 -5.96 13.94 1.27
N ASP A 378 -6.62 14.99 1.79
CA ASP A 378 -7.30 14.92 3.09
C ASP A 378 -8.48 13.94 3.01
N LEU A 379 -9.22 13.99 1.91
CA LEU A 379 -10.35 13.10 1.65
C LEU A 379 -9.87 11.65 1.40
N ALA A 380 -8.75 11.49 0.67
CA ALA A 380 -8.14 10.18 0.46
C ALA A 380 -7.71 9.55 1.79
N LEU A 381 -7.07 10.31 2.68
CA LEU A 381 -6.69 9.84 4.01
C LEU A 381 -7.90 9.50 4.87
N PHE A 382 -8.96 10.34 4.81
CA PHE A 382 -10.22 10.07 5.51
C PHE A 382 -10.78 8.69 5.11
N PHE A 383 -10.95 8.42 3.82
CA PHE A 383 -11.50 7.14 3.37
C PHE A 383 -10.55 5.96 3.58
N ALA A 384 -9.23 6.19 3.48
CA ALA A 384 -8.23 5.16 3.75
C ALA A 384 -8.20 4.72 5.23
N ILE A 385 -8.65 5.58 6.15
CA ILE A 385 -8.83 5.21 7.57
C ILE A 385 -10.27 4.73 7.80
N PHE A 386 -11.28 5.49 7.33
CA PHE A 386 -12.68 5.27 7.65
C PHE A 386 -13.18 3.91 7.17
N LEU A 387 -12.91 3.56 5.89
CA LEU A 387 -13.44 2.33 5.31
C LEU A 387 -12.90 1.07 6.02
N PRO A 388 -11.59 0.85 6.18
CA PRO A 388 -11.12 -0.31 6.92
C PRO A 388 -11.45 -0.23 8.41
N PHE A 389 -11.69 0.97 8.99
CA PHE A 389 -12.09 1.09 10.39
C PHE A 389 -13.50 0.56 10.65
N VAL A 390 -14.44 0.74 9.72
CA VAL A 390 -15.85 0.30 9.88
C VAL A 390 -16.15 -1.03 9.17
N MET A 391 -15.28 -1.49 8.27
CA MET A 391 -15.48 -2.72 7.51
C MET A 391 -15.16 -3.95 8.36
N PRO A 392 -16.04 -4.98 8.38
CA PRO A 392 -15.72 -6.28 9.00
C PRO A 392 -14.75 -7.08 8.13
N LYS A 393 -14.16 -8.12 8.71
CA LYS A 393 -13.26 -9.09 8.05
C LYS A 393 -11.98 -8.45 7.49
N ILE A 394 -11.52 -7.37 8.10
CA ILE A 394 -10.33 -6.64 7.70
C ILE A 394 -9.08 -7.24 8.35
N HIS A 395 -8.04 -7.41 7.56
CA HIS A 395 -6.71 -7.80 8.01
C HIS A 395 -5.88 -6.58 8.46
N ASP A 396 -4.91 -6.82 9.31
CA ASP A 396 -3.95 -5.87 9.86
C ASP A 396 -3.30 -4.93 8.82
N ARG A 397 -3.00 -5.44 7.61
CA ARG A 397 -2.34 -4.70 6.51
C ARG A 397 -3.24 -3.73 5.74
N TYR A 398 -4.56 -3.79 5.91
CA TYR A 398 -5.48 -3.01 5.08
C TYR A 398 -5.44 -1.50 5.37
N PHE A 399 -4.75 -1.10 6.43
CA PHE A 399 -4.45 0.32 6.70
C PHE A 399 -3.17 0.83 6.00
N PHE A 400 -2.46 0.01 5.21
CA PHE A 400 -1.22 0.44 4.54
C PHE A 400 -1.40 1.67 3.64
N MET A 401 -2.59 1.84 3.01
CA MET A 401 -2.94 3.07 2.29
C MET A 401 -2.95 4.28 3.23
N ALA A 402 -3.54 4.15 4.40
CA ALA A 402 -3.57 5.22 5.41
C ALA A 402 -2.16 5.54 5.92
N ASP A 403 -1.30 4.55 6.10
CA ASP A 403 0.10 4.74 6.49
C ASP A 403 0.79 5.72 5.53
N MET A 404 0.77 5.43 4.24
CA MET A 404 1.44 6.26 3.22
C MET A 404 0.80 7.65 3.09
N LEU A 405 -0.52 7.73 3.07
CA LEU A 405 -1.22 9.02 2.98
C LEU A 405 -1.03 9.89 4.23
N SER A 406 -0.88 9.27 5.43
CA SER A 406 -0.60 9.99 6.66
C SER A 406 0.76 10.71 6.64
N VAL A 407 1.77 10.11 5.98
CA VAL A 407 3.10 10.73 5.81
C VAL A 407 3.02 11.93 4.86
N LEU A 408 2.29 11.83 3.74
CA LEU A 408 2.04 12.98 2.86
C LEU A 408 1.25 14.08 3.58
N TYR A 409 0.26 13.71 4.38
CA TYR A 409 -0.52 14.64 5.18
C TYR A 409 0.34 15.38 6.21
N ALA A 410 1.23 14.67 6.90
CA ALA A 410 2.18 15.25 7.83
C ALA A 410 3.20 16.19 7.16
N ALA A 411 3.63 15.87 5.94
CA ALA A 411 4.49 16.74 5.14
C ALA A 411 3.80 18.06 4.78
N ARG A 412 2.50 17.98 4.40
CA ARG A 412 1.69 19.15 4.02
C ARG A 412 1.31 20.03 5.21
N TYR A 413 0.94 19.42 6.35
CA TYR A 413 0.41 20.13 7.52
C TYR A 413 1.38 20.03 8.71
N LYS A 414 2.17 21.08 8.96
CA LYS A 414 3.19 21.11 10.01
C LYS A 414 2.64 20.81 11.41
N ASN A 415 1.40 21.21 11.69
CA ASN A 415 0.70 20.96 12.95
C ASN A 415 0.13 19.54 13.06
N ARG A 416 0.31 18.71 12.02
CA ARG A 416 -0.14 17.30 11.93
C ARG A 416 1.01 16.31 11.74
N ARG A 417 2.24 16.70 12.05
CA ARG A 417 3.43 15.83 11.91
C ARG A 417 3.36 14.56 12.75
N PHE A 418 2.51 14.54 13.77
CA PHE A 418 2.29 13.37 14.62
C PHE A 418 1.32 12.34 14.02
N MET A 419 0.58 12.68 12.95
CA MET A 419 -0.40 11.76 12.33
C MET A 419 0.18 10.39 11.94
N PRO A 420 1.38 10.30 11.32
CA PRO A 420 1.99 9.00 11.03
C PRO A 420 2.26 8.17 12.29
N VAL A 421 2.52 8.81 13.43
CA VAL A 421 2.73 8.07 14.69
C VAL A 421 1.44 7.37 15.14
N LEU A 422 0.28 8.02 14.98
CA LEU A 422 -1.01 7.41 15.29
C LEU A 422 -1.33 6.28 14.31
N VAL A 423 -1.21 6.55 13.00
CA VAL A 423 -1.65 5.63 11.95
C VAL A 423 -0.65 4.47 11.80
N ILE A 424 0.63 4.77 11.53
CA ILE A 424 1.67 3.76 11.32
C ILE A 424 1.99 3.02 12.62
N GLY A 425 1.95 3.73 13.77
CA GLY A 425 2.14 3.09 15.07
C GLY A 425 1.09 2.03 15.36
N ALA A 426 -0.19 2.32 15.08
CA ALA A 426 -1.27 1.35 15.21
C ALA A 426 -1.09 0.18 14.23
N SER A 427 -0.86 0.47 12.94
CA SER A 427 -0.63 -0.57 11.91
C SER A 427 0.55 -1.47 12.26
N LEU A 428 1.70 -0.89 12.63
CA LEU A 428 2.91 -1.63 12.97
C LEU A 428 2.69 -2.59 14.14
N MET A 429 2.04 -2.13 15.20
CA MET A 429 1.76 -2.97 16.37
C MET A 429 0.77 -4.10 16.04
N CYS A 430 -0.13 -3.89 15.07
CA CYS A 430 -1.04 -4.92 14.58
C CYS A 430 -0.34 -5.97 13.69
N TYR A 431 0.85 -5.70 13.14
CA TYR A 431 1.65 -6.70 12.42
C TYR A 431 2.35 -7.68 13.38
N MET A 432 2.63 -7.25 14.62
CA MET A 432 3.44 -8.02 15.58
C MET A 432 2.84 -9.40 15.91
N PRO A 433 1.52 -9.54 16.17
CA PRO A 433 0.93 -10.86 16.45
C PRO A 433 1.20 -11.88 15.35
N TYR A 434 1.12 -11.47 14.09
CA TYR A 434 1.39 -12.37 12.98
C TYR A 434 2.89 -12.64 12.78
N LEU A 435 3.71 -11.59 12.74
CA LEU A 435 5.14 -11.71 12.44
C LEU A 435 5.95 -12.30 13.60
N THR A 436 5.66 -11.92 14.84
CA THR A 436 6.50 -12.27 16.00
C THR A 436 5.83 -13.18 17.02
N ARG A 437 4.54 -13.48 16.84
CA ARG A 437 3.71 -14.19 17.80
C ARG A 437 3.60 -13.47 19.16
N GLN A 438 3.82 -12.16 19.17
CA GLN A 438 3.75 -11.34 20.38
C GLN A 438 2.72 -10.22 20.21
N ARG A 439 2.03 -9.86 21.28
CA ARG A 439 1.10 -8.73 21.37
C ARG A 439 1.67 -7.70 22.34
N PRO A 440 2.55 -6.81 21.89
CA PRO A 440 3.23 -5.85 22.77
C PRO A 440 2.29 -4.79 23.36
N VAL A 441 1.15 -4.56 22.72
CA VAL A 441 0.16 -3.54 23.09
C VAL A 441 -1.24 -4.15 22.98
N ASP A 442 -2.14 -3.81 23.91
CA ASP A 442 -3.56 -4.16 23.81
C ASP A 442 -4.16 -3.50 22.55
N GLU A 443 -4.76 -4.30 21.70
CA GLU A 443 -5.27 -3.89 20.38
C GLU A 443 -6.35 -2.81 20.48
N ARG A 444 -7.07 -2.70 21.59
CA ARG A 444 -8.03 -1.61 21.83
C ARG A 444 -7.38 -0.24 21.81
N TRP A 445 -6.16 -0.10 22.33
CA TRP A 445 -5.40 1.15 22.23
C TRP A 445 -5.02 1.48 20.79
N LEU A 446 -4.73 0.45 19.96
CA LEU A 446 -4.42 0.62 18.56
C LEU A 446 -5.67 1.09 17.79
N ALA A 447 -6.84 0.53 18.08
CA ALA A 447 -8.11 1.01 17.54
C ALA A 447 -8.42 2.44 18.00
N LEU A 448 -8.11 2.83 19.25
CA LEU A 448 -8.25 4.20 19.73
C LEU A 448 -7.31 5.17 19.01
N MET A 449 -6.07 4.78 18.74
CA MET A 449 -5.14 5.59 17.94
C MET A 449 -5.68 5.84 16.53
N MET A 450 -6.23 4.80 15.89
CA MET A 450 -6.81 4.92 14.56
C MET A 450 -8.08 5.77 14.57
N LEU A 451 -8.94 5.61 15.58
CA LEU A 451 -10.12 6.46 15.78
C LEU A 451 -9.73 7.93 16.00
N ALA A 452 -8.70 8.19 16.81
CA ALA A 452 -8.19 9.54 17.03
C ALA A 452 -7.69 10.18 15.71
N ALA A 453 -6.96 9.41 14.89
CA ALA A 453 -6.53 9.84 13.56
C ALA A 453 -7.74 10.18 12.67
N LEU A 454 -8.76 9.32 12.64
CA LEU A 454 -10.00 9.52 11.88
C LEU A 454 -10.73 10.80 12.32
N VAL A 455 -10.89 11.00 13.63
CA VAL A 455 -11.55 12.20 14.20
C VAL A 455 -10.78 13.47 13.82
N LEU A 456 -9.45 13.45 13.89
CA LEU A 456 -8.62 14.60 13.56
C LEU A 456 -8.70 14.98 12.08
N VAL A 457 -8.61 14.00 11.17
CA VAL A 457 -8.77 14.24 9.72
C VAL A 457 -10.16 14.76 9.40
N THR A 458 -11.20 14.16 9.99
CA THR A 458 -12.59 14.60 9.83
C THR A 458 -12.76 16.06 10.29
N ARG A 459 -12.26 16.40 11.47
CA ARG A 459 -12.29 17.75 11.98
C ARG A 459 -11.61 18.74 11.03
N ASP A 460 -10.42 18.41 10.54
CA ASP A 460 -9.65 19.29 9.65
C ASP A 460 -10.40 19.50 8.33
N LEU A 461 -10.99 18.45 7.76
CA LEU A 461 -11.86 18.54 6.58
C LEU A 461 -13.04 19.47 6.83
N LEU A 462 -13.78 19.27 7.92
CA LEU A 462 -14.96 20.10 8.27
C LEU A 462 -14.60 21.57 8.50
N VAL A 463 -13.48 21.85 9.16
CA VAL A 463 -12.99 23.22 9.38
C VAL A 463 -12.66 23.89 8.04
N ARG A 464 -12.01 23.20 7.12
CA ARG A 464 -11.69 23.73 5.79
C ARG A 464 -12.96 23.98 4.97
N MET A 465 -13.92 23.06 4.98
CA MET A 465 -15.20 23.23 4.30
C MET A 465 -15.97 24.44 4.81
N ARG A 466 -16.01 24.66 6.14
CA ARG A 466 -16.65 25.84 6.73
C ARG A 466 -16.02 27.14 6.21
N LYS A 467 -14.68 27.20 6.11
CA LYS A 467 -13.97 28.35 5.53
C LYS A 467 -14.34 28.56 4.06
N ASN A 468 -14.34 27.49 3.27
CA ASN A 468 -14.70 27.54 1.85
C ASN A 468 -16.17 27.97 1.65
N ARG A 469 -17.08 27.48 2.49
CA ARG A 469 -18.50 27.89 2.48
C ARG A 469 -18.65 29.38 2.75
N ALA A 470 -17.93 29.93 3.74
CA ALA A 470 -17.93 31.36 4.03
C ALA A 470 -17.43 32.17 2.83
N ALA A 471 -16.33 31.77 2.20
CA ALA A 471 -15.79 32.41 1.00
C ALA A 471 -16.78 32.38 -0.17
N LEU A 472 -17.45 31.25 -0.42
CA LEU A 472 -18.47 31.12 -1.46
C LEU A 472 -19.70 32.03 -1.22
N ARG A 473 -20.09 32.25 0.04
CA ARG A 473 -21.19 33.16 0.40
C ARG A 473 -20.80 34.63 0.15
N MET A 474 -19.59 35.00 0.52
CA MET A 474 -19.10 36.40 0.30
C MET A 474 -19.01 36.70 -1.21
N ALA A 475 -18.54 35.74 -2.03
CA ALA A 475 -18.47 35.95 -3.48
C ALA A 475 -19.86 36.16 -4.10
N LYS A 476 -20.88 35.40 -3.65
CA LYS A 476 -22.27 35.59 -4.13
C LYS A 476 -22.93 36.88 -3.62
N GLY A 477 -22.60 37.31 -2.42
CA GLY A 477 -23.12 38.58 -1.85
C GLY A 477 -22.53 39.82 -2.51
N GLY A 478 -21.28 39.74 -2.99
CA GLY A 478 -20.63 40.81 -3.73
C GLY A 478 -21.04 40.94 -5.21
N GLU A 479 -21.64 39.92 -5.81
CA GLU A 479 -22.25 39.97 -7.16
C GLU A 479 -23.69 40.53 -7.14
N ALA A 480 -24.29 40.63 -5.93
CA ALA A 480 -25.68 41.10 -5.74
C ALA A 480 -25.75 42.56 -5.22
N ALA A 481 -24.62 43.17 -4.96
CA ALA A 481 -24.47 44.59 -4.59
C ALA A 481 -23.81 45.40 -5.74
#